data_2486950333009d40fffcd6370886837a
#
_entry.id   2486950333009d40fffcd6370886837a
#
_cell.length_a   1.000
_cell.length_b   1.000
_cell.length_c   1.000
_cell.angle_alpha   90.00
_cell.angle_beta   90.00
_cell.angle_gamma   90.00
#
_symmetry.space_group_name_H-M   'P 1'
#
loop_
_entity.id
_entity.type
_entity.pdbx_description
1 polymer ?
#
loop_
_entity_poly.entity_id
_entity_poly.type
_entity_poly.pdbx_seq_one_letter_code
_entity_poly.pdbx_strand_id
1 'polypeptide(L)'
;MLFASDSAGEGIDLAGDILSSLIVVKLPFPVPDPVMEYQRNQYEDFDLYRRDIIIPEMLIKLRQWFGRGIRREQDTAVFSILDSRASLRGRYRAEILNTLPTMPVTDRLMDVEDFIIRKKTDSYFMDKEREEE
;
A
#
# COMPACT_ATOMS: atom_id res chain seq x y z
N MET A 1 10.03 -12.05 -7.83
CA MET A 1 9.53 -11.43 -6.58
C MET A 1 10.53 -10.38 -6.11
N LEU A 2 10.09 -9.17 -5.79
CA LEU A 2 10.95 -8.10 -5.28
C LEU A 2 10.61 -7.86 -3.80
N PHE A 3 11.63 -7.96 -2.93
CA PHE A 3 11.53 -7.53 -1.54
C PHE A 3 12.20 -6.17 -1.40
N ALA A 4 11.48 -5.21 -0.89
CA ALA A 4 11.96 -3.84 -0.76
C ALA A 4 11.67 -3.28 0.63
N SER A 5 12.60 -2.49 1.15
CA SER A 5 12.41 -1.70 2.35
C SER A 5 11.65 -0.40 2.02
N ASP A 6 11.37 0.40 3.03
CA ASP A 6 10.64 1.67 2.95
C ASP A 6 11.21 2.63 1.87
N SER A 7 12.54 2.70 1.75
CA SER A 7 13.23 3.52 0.74
C SER A 7 12.94 3.09 -0.72
N ALA A 8 12.66 1.82 -0.96
CA ALA A 8 12.34 1.32 -2.29
C ALA A 8 10.91 1.69 -2.74
N GLY A 9 9.99 1.93 -1.80
CA GLY A 9 8.65 2.45 -2.10
C GLY A 9 8.67 3.82 -2.77
N GLU A 10 9.73 4.59 -2.62
CA GLU A 10 9.89 5.93 -3.19
C GLU A 10 10.64 5.97 -4.53
N GLY A 11 11.47 4.98 -4.82
CA GLY A 11 12.42 5.01 -5.96
C GLY A 11 12.16 4.05 -7.11
N ILE A 12 11.32 3.02 -6.95
CA ILE A 12 11.11 2.01 -7.98
C ILE A 12 10.03 2.45 -8.96
N ASP A 13 10.42 2.52 -10.23
CA ASP A 13 9.52 2.77 -11.35
C ASP A 13 9.32 1.47 -12.15
N LEU A 14 8.20 0.77 -11.88
CA LEU A 14 7.79 -0.42 -12.62
C LEU A 14 6.62 -0.04 -13.54
N ALA A 15 6.91 0.23 -14.80
CA ALA A 15 5.91 0.60 -15.78
C ALA A 15 5.23 -0.61 -16.39
N GLY A 16 3.94 -0.48 -16.72
CA GLY A 16 3.15 -1.51 -17.41
C GLY A 16 2.66 -2.61 -16.46
N ASP A 17 2.49 -3.80 -17.01
CA ASP A 17 1.88 -4.94 -16.30
C ASP A 17 2.86 -5.74 -15.40
N ILE A 18 4.02 -5.16 -15.12
CA ILE A 18 5.09 -5.80 -14.34
C ILE A 18 4.68 -5.96 -12.88
N LEU A 19 4.02 -4.96 -12.30
CA LEU A 19 3.56 -5.00 -10.92
C LEU A 19 2.10 -5.46 -10.84
N SER A 20 1.89 -6.74 -10.56
CA SER A 20 0.55 -7.32 -10.39
C SER A 20 0.07 -7.34 -8.94
N SER A 21 0.98 -7.29 -7.99
CA SER A 21 0.67 -7.31 -6.56
C SER A 21 1.68 -6.51 -5.76
N LEU A 22 1.19 -5.59 -4.94
CA LEU A 22 1.98 -4.85 -3.97
C LEU A 22 1.51 -5.21 -2.56
N ILE A 23 2.42 -5.72 -1.75
CA ILE A 23 2.11 -6.18 -0.40
C ILE A 23 2.78 -5.25 0.62
N VAL A 24 1.97 -4.59 1.43
CA VAL A 24 2.38 -3.76 2.56
C VAL A 24 2.26 -4.58 3.84
N VAL A 25 3.38 -4.99 4.41
CA VAL A 25 3.41 -5.81 5.63
C VAL A 25 3.02 -4.99 6.87
N LYS A 26 3.46 -3.73 6.92
CA LYS A 26 3.13 -2.79 8.00
C LYS A 26 2.80 -1.43 7.44
N LEU A 27 1.88 -0.71 8.06
CA LEU A 27 1.58 0.68 7.71
C LEU A 27 2.82 1.56 7.84
N PRO A 28 3.09 2.45 6.86
CA PRO A 28 4.31 3.24 6.79
C PRO A 28 4.28 4.46 7.73
N PHE A 29 4.22 4.21 9.02
CA PHE A 29 4.34 5.29 10.00
C PHE A 29 5.70 5.96 9.91
N PRO A 30 5.76 7.29 10.04
CA PRO A 30 7.03 8.00 10.03
C PRO A 30 7.94 7.51 11.18
N VAL A 31 9.22 7.42 10.89
CA VAL A 31 10.25 7.13 11.90
C VAL A 31 10.58 8.44 12.62
N PRO A 32 10.58 8.47 13.97
CA PRO A 32 10.92 9.67 14.72
C PRO A 32 12.29 10.22 14.31
N ASP A 33 12.35 11.49 14.00
CA ASP A 33 13.55 12.25 13.72
C ASP A 33 13.58 13.55 14.55
N PRO A 34 14.67 14.33 14.57
CA PRO A 34 14.76 15.56 15.35
C PRO A 34 13.71 16.62 14.99
N VAL A 35 13.28 16.66 13.73
CA VAL A 35 12.23 17.58 13.28
C VAL A 35 10.88 17.17 13.86
N MET A 36 10.59 15.89 13.83
CA MET A 36 9.36 15.35 14.44
C MET A 36 9.33 15.52 15.95
N GLU A 37 10.47 15.36 16.64
CA GLU A 37 10.58 15.65 18.07
C GLU A 37 10.29 17.12 18.37
N TYR A 38 10.83 18.03 17.58
CA TYR A 38 10.54 19.45 17.70
C TYR A 38 9.04 19.73 17.49
N GLN A 39 8.44 19.19 16.44
CA GLN A 39 7.01 19.33 16.18
C GLN A 39 6.16 18.74 17.33
N ARG A 40 6.57 17.56 17.85
CA ARG A 40 5.89 16.93 18.98
C ARG A 40 5.82 17.83 20.18
N ASN A 41 6.86 18.59 20.48
CA ASN A 41 6.94 19.50 21.62
C ASN A 41 6.05 20.76 21.48
N GLN A 42 5.49 21.00 20.26
CA GLN A 42 4.50 22.08 20.04
C GLN A 42 3.08 21.65 20.40
N TYR A 43 2.85 20.36 20.64
CA TYR A 43 1.54 19.81 20.99
C TYR A 43 1.46 19.50 22.49
N GLU A 44 0.38 19.96 23.13
CA GLU A 44 0.10 19.65 24.53
C GLU A 44 -0.23 18.18 24.74
N ASP A 45 -0.92 17.55 23.74
CA ASP A 45 -1.37 16.17 23.78
C ASP A 45 -0.77 15.36 22.62
N PHE A 46 -0.29 14.16 22.94
CA PHE A 46 0.22 13.22 21.95
C PHE A 46 -0.84 12.74 20.95
N ASP A 47 -2.10 12.60 21.38
CA ASP A 47 -3.18 12.18 20.49
C ASP A 47 -3.51 13.24 19.44
N LEU A 48 -3.40 14.51 19.77
CA LEU A 48 -3.51 15.60 18.82
C LEU A 48 -2.36 15.58 17.80
N TYR A 49 -1.13 15.44 18.27
CA TYR A 49 0.04 15.31 17.41
C TYR A 49 -0.07 14.11 16.45
N ARG A 50 -0.49 12.95 16.99
CA ARG A 50 -0.70 11.75 16.17
C ARG A 50 -1.74 11.97 15.09
N ARG A 51 -2.87 12.59 15.42
CA ARG A 51 -3.97 12.87 14.49
C ARG A 51 -3.56 13.87 13.40
N ASP A 52 -2.84 14.89 13.77
CA ASP A 52 -2.57 16.03 12.88
C ASP A 52 -1.28 15.88 12.06
N ILE A 53 -0.34 15.05 12.52
CA ILE A 53 0.97 14.84 11.87
C ILE A 53 1.20 13.38 11.48
N ILE A 54 1.19 12.45 12.44
CA ILE A 54 1.64 11.07 12.21
C ILE A 54 0.70 10.32 11.26
N ILE A 55 -0.61 10.41 11.47
CA ILE A 55 -1.59 9.70 10.63
C ILE A 55 -1.62 10.28 9.22
N PRO A 56 -1.68 11.59 8.99
CA PRO A 56 -1.61 12.16 7.65
C PRO A 56 -0.35 11.78 6.88
N GLU A 57 0.82 11.79 7.49
CA GLU A 57 2.07 11.39 6.84
C GLU A 57 2.05 9.90 6.42
N MET A 58 1.56 9.03 7.30
CA MET A 58 1.36 7.61 6.99
C MET A 58 0.42 7.42 5.78
N LEU A 59 -0.69 8.15 5.74
CA LEU A 59 -1.67 8.06 4.66
C LEU A 59 -1.12 8.59 3.32
N ILE A 60 -0.36 9.69 3.34
CA ILE A 60 0.31 10.23 2.15
C ILE A 60 1.27 9.17 1.57
N LYS A 61 2.09 8.56 2.41
CA LYS A 61 3.04 7.54 1.99
C LYS A 61 2.36 6.29 1.45
N LEU A 62 1.30 5.84 2.11
CA LEU A 62 0.48 4.72 1.66
C LEU A 62 -0.14 4.99 0.27
N ARG A 63 -0.65 6.20 0.04
CA ARG A 63 -1.18 6.64 -1.25
C ARG A 63 -0.10 6.68 -2.33
N GLN A 64 1.11 7.12 -2.01
CA GLN A 64 2.25 7.10 -2.94
C GLN A 64 2.59 5.67 -3.34
N TRP A 65 2.61 4.74 -2.41
CA TRP A 65 2.86 3.32 -2.70
C TRP A 65 1.75 2.71 -3.55
N PHE A 66 0.50 3.01 -3.24
CA PHE A 66 -0.63 2.60 -4.06
C PHE A 66 -0.48 3.06 -5.52
N GLY A 67 -0.10 4.32 -5.74
CA GLY A 67 0.14 4.90 -7.05
C GLY A 67 1.32 4.26 -7.83
N ARG A 68 2.16 3.46 -7.18
CA ARG A 68 3.19 2.67 -7.86
C ARG A 68 2.62 1.45 -8.57
N GLY A 69 1.57 0.85 -8.03
CA GLY A 69 0.89 -0.29 -8.64
C GLY A 69 -0.08 0.08 -9.75
N ILE A 70 -0.70 1.26 -9.67
CA ILE A 70 -1.73 1.71 -10.62
C ILE A 70 -1.37 3.12 -11.07
N ARG A 71 -0.84 3.26 -12.28
CA ARG A 71 -0.40 4.52 -12.88
C ARG A 71 -1.27 4.99 -14.02
N ARG A 72 -1.85 4.03 -14.76
CA ARG A 72 -2.69 4.26 -15.92
C ARG A 72 -4.06 3.66 -15.66
N GLU A 73 -5.05 4.17 -16.36
CA GLU A 73 -6.43 3.67 -16.30
C GLU A 73 -6.56 2.18 -16.67
N GLN A 74 -5.61 1.66 -17.44
CA GLN A 74 -5.57 0.26 -17.90
C GLN A 74 -4.76 -0.66 -16.97
N ASP A 75 -4.01 -0.11 -16.02
CA ASP A 75 -3.21 -0.90 -15.09
C ASP A 75 -4.12 -1.64 -14.11
N THR A 76 -3.80 -2.92 -13.87
CA THR A 76 -4.49 -3.75 -12.88
C THR A 76 -3.49 -4.34 -11.91
N ALA A 77 -3.69 -4.07 -10.63
CA ALA A 77 -2.86 -4.57 -9.56
C ALA A 77 -3.69 -4.88 -8.30
N VAL A 78 -3.17 -5.75 -7.47
CA VAL A 78 -3.69 -5.99 -6.12
C VAL A 78 -2.83 -5.26 -5.12
N PHE A 79 -3.46 -4.49 -4.25
CA PHE A 79 -2.80 -3.80 -3.16
C PHE A 79 -3.24 -4.44 -1.83
N SER A 80 -2.34 -5.17 -1.21
CA SER A 80 -2.61 -5.93 0.01
C SER A 80 -1.93 -5.29 1.21
N ILE A 81 -2.69 -5.05 2.29
CA ILE A 81 -2.17 -4.53 3.56
C ILE A 81 -2.34 -5.61 4.62
N LEU A 82 -1.22 -6.13 5.15
CA LEU A 82 -1.21 -7.20 6.15
C LEU A 82 -1.24 -6.69 7.59
N ASP A 83 -1.22 -5.38 7.79
CA ASP A 83 -1.28 -4.77 9.11
C ASP A 83 -2.71 -4.85 9.68
N SER A 84 -2.87 -5.44 10.86
CA SER A 84 -4.17 -5.61 11.53
C SER A 84 -4.91 -4.29 11.80
N ARG A 85 -4.18 -3.18 11.88
CA ARG A 85 -4.75 -1.84 12.06
C ARG A 85 -5.52 -1.33 10.83
N ALA A 86 -5.31 -1.97 9.67
CA ALA A 86 -6.05 -1.72 8.43
C ALA A 86 -7.19 -2.73 8.19
N SER A 87 -7.32 -3.79 8.99
CA SER A 87 -8.33 -4.85 8.85
C SER A 87 -9.77 -4.33 9.01
N LEU A 88 -10.77 -5.19 8.84
CA LEU A 88 -12.21 -4.86 8.95
C LEU A 88 -12.58 -4.11 10.23
N ARG A 89 -11.92 -4.43 11.34
CA ARG A 89 -12.09 -3.77 12.64
C ARG A 89 -10.89 -2.93 13.02
N GLY A 90 -10.00 -2.67 12.06
CA GLY A 90 -8.76 -1.94 12.26
C GLY A 90 -8.99 -0.47 12.58
N ARG A 91 -8.14 0.06 13.44
CA ARG A 91 -8.22 1.45 13.92
C ARG A 91 -8.16 2.50 12.81
N TYR A 92 -7.41 2.24 11.74
CA TYR A 92 -7.17 3.19 10.65
C TYR A 92 -7.88 2.83 9.34
N ARG A 93 -8.78 1.86 9.36
CA ARG A 93 -9.49 1.41 8.14
C ARG A 93 -10.22 2.53 7.43
N ALA A 94 -10.98 3.33 8.17
CA ALA A 94 -11.77 4.41 7.60
C ALA A 94 -10.90 5.47 6.93
N GLU A 95 -9.83 5.89 7.58
CA GLU A 95 -8.88 6.86 7.05
C GLU A 95 -8.16 6.34 5.82
N ILE A 96 -7.75 5.07 5.82
CA ILE A 96 -7.10 4.42 4.67
C ILE A 96 -8.06 4.37 3.48
N LEU A 97 -9.29 3.91 3.66
CA LEU A 97 -10.28 3.82 2.58
C LEU A 97 -10.68 5.18 2.03
N ASN A 98 -10.74 6.20 2.89
CA ASN A 98 -11.01 7.58 2.45
C ASN A 98 -9.85 8.21 1.68
N THR A 99 -8.63 7.75 1.91
CA THR A 99 -7.42 8.30 1.26
C THR A 99 -7.14 7.66 -0.09
N LEU A 100 -7.45 6.38 -0.24
CA LEU A 100 -7.28 5.63 -1.48
C LEU A 100 -8.47 5.85 -2.43
N PRO A 101 -8.28 5.70 -3.75
CA PRO A 101 -9.38 5.77 -4.71
C PRO A 101 -10.46 4.73 -4.40
N THR A 102 -11.70 5.00 -4.81
CA THR A 102 -12.81 4.03 -4.71
C THR A 102 -12.50 2.81 -5.57
N MET A 103 -12.46 1.64 -4.94
CA MET A 103 -12.15 0.37 -5.59
C MET A 103 -12.81 -0.79 -4.84
N PRO A 104 -12.91 -1.98 -5.43
CA PRO A 104 -13.30 -3.19 -4.72
C PRO A 104 -12.34 -3.50 -3.57
N VAL A 105 -12.87 -3.83 -2.41
CA VAL A 105 -12.11 -4.17 -1.19
C VAL A 105 -12.60 -5.51 -0.67
N THR A 106 -11.67 -6.37 -0.32
CA THR A 106 -11.95 -7.68 0.29
C THR A 106 -10.94 -7.99 1.40
N ASP A 107 -11.30 -8.89 2.29
CA ASP A 107 -10.42 -9.50 3.29
C ASP A 107 -10.19 -11.00 3.00
N ARG A 108 -10.62 -11.48 1.83
CA ARG A 108 -10.57 -12.90 1.44
C ARG A 108 -9.54 -13.10 0.34
N LEU A 109 -8.59 -14.01 0.57
CA LEU A 109 -7.56 -14.34 -0.40
C LEU A 109 -8.13 -14.93 -1.70
N MET A 110 -9.22 -15.69 -1.62
CA MET A 110 -9.87 -16.25 -2.81
C MET A 110 -10.40 -15.20 -3.77
N ASP A 111 -10.93 -14.08 -3.26
CA ASP A 111 -11.40 -12.98 -4.10
C ASP A 111 -10.23 -12.30 -4.85
N VAL A 112 -9.04 -12.26 -4.23
CA VAL A 112 -7.81 -11.76 -4.84
C VAL A 112 -7.35 -12.67 -5.97
N GLU A 113 -7.35 -13.97 -5.75
CA GLU A 113 -7.01 -14.99 -6.75
C GLU A 113 -7.96 -14.90 -7.96
N ASP A 114 -9.27 -14.92 -7.71
CA ASP A 114 -10.29 -14.77 -8.76
C ASP A 114 -10.14 -13.46 -9.56
N PHE A 115 -9.78 -12.38 -8.88
CA PHE A 115 -9.53 -11.10 -9.54
C PHE A 115 -8.32 -11.17 -10.48
N ILE A 116 -7.20 -11.72 -10.03
CA ILE A 116 -5.97 -11.86 -10.83
C ILE A 116 -6.25 -12.74 -12.06
N ILE A 117 -6.88 -13.90 -11.88
CA ILE A 117 -7.22 -14.83 -12.96
C ILE A 117 -8.11 -14.15 -14.02
N ARG A 118 -9.09 -13.35 -13.60
CA ARG A 118 -10.00 -12.67 -14.53
C ARG A 118 -9.39 -11.49 -15.26
N LYS A 119 -8.38 -10.84 -14.67
CA LYS A 119 -7.82 -9.56 -15.18
C LYS A 119 -6.52 -9.74 -15.94
N LYS A 120 -5.78 -10.82 -15.69
CA LYS A 120 -4.53 -11.11 -16.39
C LYS A 120 -4.79 -12.02 -17.60
N THR A 121 -4.04 -11.83 -18.67
CA THR A 121 -4.14 -12.65 -19.89
C THR A 121 -3.39 -13.98 -19.71
N ASP A 122 -3.73 -14.97 -20.53
CA ASP A 122 -3.07 -16.27 -20.49
C ASP A 122 -1.54 -16.17 -20.70
N SER A 123 -1.07 -15.20 -21.47
CA SER A 123 0.36 -14.93 -21.66
C SER A 123 1.08 -14.55 -20.36
N TYR A 124 0.41 -13.89 -19.45
CA TYR A 124 0.96 -13.54 -18.13
C TYR A 124 1.31 -14.78 -17.30
N PHE A 125 0.50 -15.84 -17.39
CA PHE A 125 0.73 -17.08 -16.67
C PHE A 125 1.78 -17.97 -17.36
N MET A 126 1.84 -17.97 -18.70
CA MET A 126 2.82 -18.76 -19.47
C MET A 126 4.25 -18.27 -19.30
N ASP A 127 4.48 -16.98 -19.15
CA ASP A 127 5.84 -16.43 -18.92
C ASP A 127 6.39 -16.81 -17.54
N LYS A 128 5.53 -17.04 -16.54
CA LYS A 128 5.93 -17.50 -15.21
C LYS A 128 6.41 -18.94 -15.18
N GLU A 129 5.81 -19.83 -15.96
CA GLU A 129 6.23 -21.23 -16.03
C GLU A 129 7.64 -21.41 -16.63
N ARG A 130 8.09 -20.46 -17.45
CA ARG A 130 9.44 -20.45 -18.05
C ARG A 130 10.53 -19.94 -17.12
N GLU A 131 10.19 -19.15 -16.13
CA GLU A 131 11.15 -18.65 -15.13
C GLU A 131 11.36 -19.64 -13.97
N GLU A 132 10.50 -20.63 -13.83
CA GLU A 132 10.60 -21.69 -12.78
C GLU A 132 11.26 -22.99 -13.29
N GLU A 133 11.53 -23.14 -14.60
CA GLU A 133 12.32 -24.23 -15.21
C GLU A 133 13.83 -23.85 -15.24
#